data_07d14133893ef18f61c6e106ec16d308
#
_entry.id   07d14133893ef18f61c6e106ec16d308
#
_cell.length_a   1.000
_cell.length_b   1.000
_cell.length_c   1.000
_cell.angle_alpha   90.00
_cell.angle_beta   90.00
_cell.angle_gamma   90.00
#
_symmetry.space_group_name_H-M   'P 1'
#
loop_
_entity.id
_entity.type
_entity.pdbx_description
1 polymer ?
#
loop_
_entity_poly.entity_id
_entity_poly.type
_entity_poly.pdbx_seq_one_letter_code
_entity_poly.pdbx_strand_id
1 'polypeptide(L)'
;MVIRDAVVGGFPATLGDPGLLRRSVALHGVTVEVVAPREPFAAPLALLLAGYPPAAKGVAPHFRVSVLPSKQSEAWEVVVDGVSLGPTFEVETVARQVEWACADEMLRRLSGFVHVHAAIVATSAQSMLIVGQSGQGKSTTAVGLAQAGLTIYTDDVALIEHHTLRPFSFPRPIKLDDKSRMLLEGSGLVIPPESRVGESIDRTVIPGLASSDTPGPPVKKAVFLSVDRGSRPELHTLTAAEALLRTVRQSATERFTDSGPSSSVLALVNALQCYELVVGDFQETVCLLVALARDL
;
A
#
# COMPACT_ATOMS: atom_id res chain seq x y z
N MET A 1 18.62 7.34 10.88
CA MET A 1 18.88 8.43 11.86
C MET A 1 17.53 8.76 12.49
N VAL A 2 17.30 8.27 13.70
CA VAL A 2 16.05 8.46 14.43
C VAL A 2 16.14 9.80 15.15
N ILE A 3 15.33 10.75 14.74
CA ILE A 3 15.18 12.01 15.48
C ILE A 3 14.18 11.72 16.62
N ARG A 4 14.70 11.36 17.77
CA ARG A 4 14.00 11.42 19.05
C ARG A 4 14.33 12.76 19.67
N ASP A 5 13.32 13.47 20.16
CA ASP A 5 13.34 14.69 20.95
C ASP A 5 12.90 15.99 20.26
N ALA A 6 11.59 16.07 20.02
CA ALA A 6 10.86 17.32 20.06
C ALA A 6 9.41 17.04 20.52
N VAL A 7 9.20 17.09 21.83
CA VAL A 7 7.86 17.02 22.40
C VAL A 7 7.13 18.32 22.09
N VAL A 8 6.19 18.29 21.17
CA VAL A 8 5.31 19.42 20.87
C VAL A 8 4.14 19.39 21.84
N GLY A 9 4.00 20.46 22.62
CA GLY A 9 2.97 20.61 23.65
C GLY A 9 1.55 20.36 23.14
N GLY A 10 0.76 19.69 23.98
CA GLY A 10 -0.54 19.14 23.67
C GLY A 10 -1.57 20.13 23.12
N PHE A 11 -2.48 19.59 22.33
CA PHE A 11 -3.69 20.23 21.85
C PHE A 11 -4.65 20.55 22.98
N PRO A 12 -5.24 21.74 23.00
CA PRO A 12 -6.53 21.94 23.63
C PRO A 12 -7.63 21.51 22.64
N ALA A 13 -7.98 20.22 22.63
CA ALA A 13 -9.09 19.77 21.80
C ALA A 13 -10.36 19.76 22.64
N THR A 14 -11.19 20.78 22.47
CA THR A 14 -12.62 20.70 22.81
C THR A 14 -13.27 19.73 21.82
N LEU A 15 -13.88 18.66 22.34
CA LEU A 15 -14.75 17.78 21.57
C LEU A 15 -15.83 18.61 20.87
N GLY A 16 -15.80 18.69 19.54
CA GLY A 16 -16.86 19.30 18.74
C GLY A 16 -16.49 20.58 17.99
N ASP A 17 -15.21 20.91 17.83
CA ASP A 17 -14.79 22.04 16.99
C ASP A 17 -15.16 21.77 15.52
N PRO A 18 -16.12 22.56 14.92
CA PRO A 18 -16.54 22.38 13.52
C PRO A 18 -15.41 22.65 12.51
N GLY A 19 -14.35 23.36 12.93
CA GLY A 19 -13.16 23.64 12.13
C GLY A 19 -12.22 22.44 12.00
N LEU A 20 -12.39 21.39 12.79
CA LEU A 20 -11.55 20.19 12.75
C LEU A 20 -12.23 19.03 12.04
N LEU A 21 -11.47 18.34 11.22
CA LEU A 21 -11.76 17.00 10.72
C LEU A 21 -11.22 15.99 11.73
N ARG A 22 -12.09 15.06 12.16
CA ARG A 22 -11.67 13.87 12.92
C ARG A 22 -12.14 12.63 12.19
N ARG A 23 -11.22 11.73 11.91
CA ARG A 23 -11.51 10.45 11.26
C ARG A 23 -10.77 9.33 11.97
N SER A 24 -11.50 8.33 12.43
CA SER A 24 -10.92 7.13 13.00
C SER A 24 -11.07 5.99 12.01
N VAL A 25 -9.96 5.37 11.65
CA VAL A 25 -9.90 4.23 10.76
C VAL A 25 -9.21 3.05 11.44
N ALA A 26 -9.48 1.86 10.96
CA ALA A 26 -8.92 0.64 11.52
C ALA A 26 -8.40 -0.29 10.41
N LEU A 27 -7.40 -1.09 10.74
CA LEU A 27 -6.89 -2.15 9.87
C LEU A 27 -6.39 -3.31 10.74
N HIS A 28 -6.98 -4.50 10.57
CA HIS A 28 -6.58 -5.74 11.26
C HIS A 28 -6.38 -5.56 12.79
N GLY A 29 -7.31 -4.85 13.43
CA GLY A 29 -7.28 -4.58 14.86
C GLY A 29 -6.47 -3.36 15.29
N VAL A 30 -5.70 -2.74 14.42
CA VAL A 30 -4.99 -1.48 14.70
C VAL A 30 -5.86 -0.29 14.33
N THR A 31 -6.08 0.64 15.27
CA THR A 31 -6.89 1.85 15.06
C THR A 31 -6.05 3.10 15.12
N VAL A 32 -6.32 4.05 14.24
CA VAL A 32 -5.70 5.38 14.23
C VAL A 32 -6.78 6.47 14.23
N GLU A 33 -6.55 7.54 14.98
CA GLU A 33 -7.33 8.77 14.87
C GLU A 33 -6.52 9.79 14.07
N VAL A 34 -7.08 10.26 12.98
CA VAL A 34 -6.55 11.38 12.19
C VAL A 34 -7.29 12.65 12.56
N VAL A 35 -6.54 13.70 12.93
CA VAL A 35 -7.06 15.02 13.29
C VAL A 35 -6.38 16.08 12.44
N ALA A 36 -7.16 16.86 11.70
CA ALA A 36 -6.64 17.92 10.85
C ALA A 36 -7.59 19.11 10.83
N PRO A 37 -7.15 20.32 10.47
CA PRO A 37 -8.06 21.37 10.06
C PRO A 37 -8.97 20.85 8.94
N ARG A 38 -10.27 21.19 9.01
CA ARG A 38 -11.21 20.72 7.98
C ARG A 38 -10.80 21.25 6.62
N GLU A 39 -10.59 22.54 6.54
CA GLU A 39 -10.04 23.16 5.34
C GLU A 39 -8.55 23.47 5.53
N PRO A 40 -7.71 23.11 4.55
CA PRO A 40 -8.03 22.54 3.21
C PRO A 40 -7.94 21.02 3.12
N PHE A 41 -7.92 20.27 4.24
CA PHE A 41 -7.55 18.86 4.28
C PHE A 41 -8.71 17.85 4.10
N ALA A 42 -9.99 18.29 4.18
CA ALA A 42 -11.12 17.37 4.16
C ALA A 42 -11.18 16.51 2.88
N ALA A 43 -11.05 17.13 1.71
CA ALA A 43 -11.15 16.42 0.44
C ALA A 43 -9.94 15.48 0.18
N PRO A 44 -8.68 15.93 0.27
CA PRO A 44 -7.54 15.06 0.04
C PRO A 44 -7.45 13.92 1.05
N LEU A 45 -7.75 14.14 2.34
CA LEU A 45 -7.74 13.06 3.33
C LEU A 45 -8.92 12.10 3.15
N ALA A 46 -10.09 12.57 2.71
CA ALA A 46 -11.22 11.71 2.39
C ALA A 46 -10.84 10.71 1.28
N LEU A 47 -10.16 11.17 0.25
CA LEU A 47 -9.70 10.33 -0.86
C LEU A 47 -8.60 9.35 -0.42
N LEU A 48 -7.56 9.84 0.25
CA LEU A 48 -6.39 9.03 0.61
C LEU A 48 -6.71 7.97 1.68
N LEU A 49 -7.69 8.23 2.55
CA LEU A 49 -8.10 7.30 3.60
C LEU A 49 -9.38 6.50 3.23
N ALA A 50 -9.88 6.62 1.99
CA ALA A 50 -11.14 6.00 1.57
C ALA A 50 -11.12 4.46 1.68
N GLY A 51 -9.96 3.85 1.43
CA GLY A 51 -9.80 2.40 1.47
C GLY A 51 -9.79 1.81 2.87
N TYR A 52 -9.49 2.61 3.90
CA TYR A 52 -9.42 2.10 5.27
C TYR A 52 -10.80 2.03 5.90
N PRO A 53 -11.19 0.89 6.52
CA PRO A 53 -12.44 0.77 7.24
C PRO A 53 -12.55 1.79 8.38
N PRO A 54 -13.75 2.29 8.67
CA PRO A 54 -13.95 3.11 9.86
C PRO A 54 -13.71 2.29 11.13
N ALA A 55 -13.07 2.89 12.12
CA ALA A 55 -12.95 2.27 13.44
C ALA A 55 -14.32 2.09 14.11
N ALA A 56 -14.50 1.04 14.88
CA ALA A 56 -15.72 0.83 15.64
C ALA A 56 -15.91 1.94 16.68
N LYS A 57 -17.17 2.34 16.90
CA LYS A 57 -17.50 3.39 17.87
C LYS A 57 -17.03 3.01 19.28
N GLY A 58 -16.38 3.95 19.97
CA GLY A 58 -15.92 3.75 21.35
C GLY A 58 -14.58 3.00 21.49
N VAL A 59 -13.98 2.58 20.40
CA VAL A 59 -12.62 2.00 20.42
C VAL A 59 -11.60 3.13 20.52
N ALA A 60 -10.74 3.08 21.53
CA ALA A 60 -9.64 4.03 21.66
C ALA A 60 -8.62 3.83 20.53
N PRO A 61 -8.07 4.89 19.95
CA PRO A 61 -7.02 4.77 18.94
C PRO A 61 -5.73 4.22 19.56
N HIS A 62 -5.02 3.37 18.85
CA HIS A 62 -3.69 2.89 19.23
C HIS A 62 -2.65 3.99 19.06
N PHE A 63 -2.88 4.90 18.12
CA PHE A 63 -2.06 6.09 17.88
C PHE A 63 -2.87 7.18 17.20
N ARG A 64 -2.30 8.40 17.20
CA ARG A 64 -2.91 9.57 16.58
C ARG A 64 -1.98 10.22 15.59
N VAL A 65 -2.52 10.60 14.44
CA VAL A 65 -1.86 11.44 13.44
C VAL A 65 -2.58 12.77 13.39
N SER A 66 -1.85 13.86 13.60
CA SER A 66 -2.41 15.21 13.63
C SER A 66 -1.74 16.12 12.61
N VAL A 67 -2.49 17.02 12.01
CA VAL A 67 -1.97 18.11 11.18
C VAL A 67 -2.10 19.41 11.95
N LEU A 68 -0.98 20.10 12.14
CA LEU A 68 -0.89 21.34 12.90
C LEU A 68 -0.30 22.45 12.03
N PRO A 69 -0.70 23.72 12.24
CA PRO A 69 0.05 24.86 11.71
C PRO A 69 1.43 24.89 12.37
N SER A 70 2.49 25.11 11.58
CA SER A 70 3.81 25.29 12.11
C SER A 70 3.93 26.59 12.89
N LYS A 71 4.64 26.57 14.01
CA LYS A 71 4.88 27.77 14.82
C LYS A 71 5.89 28.75 14.19
N GLN A 72 6.68 28.30 13.24
CA GLN A 72 7.82 29.05 12.70
C GLN A 72 7.63 29.54 11.25
N SER A 73 6.59 29.09 10.57
CA SER A 73 6.36 29.38 9.15
C SER A 73 4.88 29.22 8.78
N GLU A 74 4.50 29.65 7.58
CA GLU A 74 3.17 29.37 6.99
C GLU A 74 3.05 27.90 6.50
N ALA A 75 3.72 26.97 7.18
CA ALA A 75 3.73 25.55 6.87
C ALA A 75 2.80 24.76 7.77
N TRP A 76 2.62 23.51 7.42
CA TRP A 76 1.91 22.51 8.23
C TRP A 76 2.91 21.47 8.75
N GLU A 77 2.61 20.88 9.89
CA GLU A 77 3.38 19.79 10.46
C GLU A 77 2.47 18.57 10.66
N VAL A 78 2.91 17.42 10.18
CA VAL A 78 2.31 16.14 10.51
C VAL A 78 2.95 15.63 11.79
N VAL A 79 2.14 15.34 12.79
CA VAL A 79 2.57 14.92 14.13
C VAL A 79 1.99 13.55 14.43
N VAL A 80 2.84 12.58 14.77
CA VAL A 80 2.45 11.21 15.16
C VAL A 80 2.75 11.04 16.65
N ASP A 81 1.71 10.86 17.47
CA ASP A 81 1.81 10.71 18.93
C ASP A 81 2.71 11.77 19.58
N GLY A 82 2.61 13.01 19.11
CA GLY A 82 3.40 14.14 19.63
C GLY A 82 4.77 14.34 18.97
N VAL A 83 5.19 13.47 18.04
CA VAL A 83 6.45 13.59 17.29
C VAL A 83 6.18 14.22 15.91
N SER A 84 6.78 15.38 15.63
CA SER A 84 6.67 16.07 14.34
C SER A 84 7.54 15.40 13.26
N LEU A 85 6.98 15.27 12.06
CA LEU A 85 7.72 14.82 10.87
C LEU A 85 8.42 15.98 10.11
N GLY A 86 8.31 17.19 10.66
CA GLY A 86 8.85 18.41 10.08
C GLY A 86 7.84 19.23 9.25
N PRO A 87 8.20 20.48 8.91
CA PRO A 87 7.31 21.39 8.22
C PRO A 87 7.17 21.06 6.73
N THR A 88 5.95 21.22 6.21
CA THR A 88 5.59 21.00 4.81
C THR A 88 4.59 22.08 4.37
N PHE A 89 4.79 22.65 3.19
CA PHE A 89 4.00 23.80 2.74
C PHE A 89 2.78 23.41 1.89
N GLU A 90 2.89 22.36 1.11
CA GLU A 90 1.83 21.95 0.17
C GLU A 90 0.81 21.03 0.82
N VAL A 91 -0.47 21.34 0.69
CA VAL A 91 -1.61 20.60 1.26
C VAL A 91 -1.60 19.14 0.84
N GLU A 92 -1.39 18.87 -0.45
CA GLU A 92 -1.36 17.51 -0.99
C GLU A 92 -0.18 16.70 -0.44
N THR A 93 0.96 17.32 -0.25
CA THR A 93 2.14 16.69 0.34
C THR A 93 1.88 16.35 1.81
N VAL A 94 1.26 17.27 2.57
CA VAL A 94 0.82 17.02 3.94
C VAL A 94 -0.17 15.85 4.00
N ALA A 95 -1.20 15.86 3.15
CA ALA A 95 -2.19 14.78 3.13
C ALA A 95 -1.56 13.42 2.82
N ARG A 96 -0.58 13.36 1.91
CA ARG A 96 0.21 12.14 1.64
C ARG A 96 1.08 11.72 2.81
N GLN A 97 1.68 12.68 3.53
CA GLN A 97 2.43 12.38 4.75
C GLN A 97 1.53 11.79 5.83
N VAL A 98 0.30 12.30 5.98
CA VAL A 98 -0.69 11.72 6.90
C VAL A 98 -1.02 10.27 6.52
N GLU A 99 -1.33 10.00 5.25
CA GLU A 99 -1.64 8.65 4.78
C GLU A 99 -0.43 7.72 4.99
N TRP A 100 0.78 8.18 4.63
CA TRP A 100 2.00 7.43 4.83
C TRP A 100 2.28 7.14 6.31
N ALA A 101 2.11 8.14 7.19
CA ALA A 101 2.29 7.98 8.63
C ALA A 101 1.29 6.97 9.22
N CYS A 102 0.03 7.01 8.79
CA CYS A 102 -0.97 6.02 9.17
C CYS A 102 -0.55 4.61 8.74
N ALA A 103 -0.12 4.45 7.49
CA ALA A 103 0.30 3.18 6.93
C ALA A 103 1.52 2.61 7.66
N ASP A 104 2.58 3.41 7.83
CA ASP A 104 3.83 3.02 8.47
C ASP A 104 3.61 2.58 9.92
N GLU A 105 2.85 3.36 10.68
CA GLU A 105 2.55 3.06 12.07
C GLU A 105 1.61 1.85 12.25
N MET A 106 0.68 1.63 11.32
CA MET A 106 -0.13 0.40 11.29
C MET A 106 0.76 -0.81 11.04
N LEU A 107 1.64 -0.75 10.04
CA LEU A 107 2.55 -1.86 9.69
C LEU A 107 3.46 -2.24 10.87
N ARG A 108 3.99 -1.25 11.60
CA ARG A 108 4.82 -1.50 12.82
C ARG A 108 4.09 -2.32 13.89
N ARG A 109 2.76 -2.24 13.95
CA ARG A 109 1.92 -2.92 14.94
C ARG A 109 1.38 -4.26 14.46
N LEU A 110 1.53 -4.59 13.18
CA LEU A 110 1.07 -5.83 12.56
C LEU A 110 2.16 -6.91 12.56
N SER A 111 2.54 -7.40 13.73
CA SER A 111 3.65 -8.35 13.91
C SER A 111 3.35 -9.79 13.45
N GLY A 112 2.08 -10.13 13.24
CA GLY A 112 1.65 -11.48 12.79
C GLY A 112 1.84 -11.75 11.29
N PHE A 113 2.44 -10.81 10.56
CA PHE A 113 2.53 -10.85 9.10
C PHE A 113 3.97 -10.75 8.59
N VAL A 114 4.22 -11.42 7.48
CA VAL A 114 5.37 -11.12 6.61
C VAL A 114 4.99 -9.91 5.76
N HIS A 115 5.81 -8.88 5.80
CA HIS A 115 5.63 -7.67 5.00
C HIS A 115 6.59 -7.69 3.80
N VAL A 116 6.06 -7.72 2.60
CA VAL A 116 6.83 -7.68 1.35
C VAL A 116 6.37 -6.50 0.50
N HIS A 117 7.29 -5.71 -0.02
CA HIS A 117 6.93 -4.68 -1.01
C HIS A 117 6.56 -5.34 -2.34
N ALA A 118 5.30 -5.72 -2.45
CA ALA A 118 4.73 -6.47 -3.56
C ALA A 118 3.24 -6.16 -3.71
N ALA A 119 2.72 -6.37 -4.90
CA ALA A 119 1.28 -6.47 -5.08
C ALA A 119 0.80 -7.90 -4.81
N ILE A 120 -0.46 -8.05 -4.39
CA ILE A 120 -1.15 -9.33 -4.27
C ILE A 120 -2.43 -9.31 -5.10
N VAL A 121 -2.55 -10.28 -5.95
CA VAL A 121 -3.77 -10.57 -6.69
C VAL A 121 -4.22 -12.00 -6.43
N ALA A 122 -5.53 -12.25 -6.51
CA ALA A 122 -6.08 -13.56 -6.21
C ALA A 122 -7.19 -13.96 -7.18
N THR A 123 -7.28 -15.26 -7.43
CA THR A 123 -8.47 -15.96 -7.88
C THR A 123 -9.29 -16.39 -6.65
N SER A 124 -10.37 -17.13 -6.84
CA SER A 124 -11.09 -17.74 -5.71
C SER A 124 -10.31 -18.88 -5.01
N ALA A 125 -9.29 -19.46 -5.66
CA ALA A 125 -8.57 -20.64 -5.19
C ALA A 125 -7.17 -20.32 -4.62
N GLN A 126 -6.47 -19.35 -5.17
CA GLN A 126 -5.10 -19.04 -4.82
C GLN A 126 -4.74 -17.57 -5.04
N SER A 127 -3.72 -17.10 -4.31
CA SER A 127 -3.15 -15.78 -4.46
C SER A 127 -1.76 -15.85 -5.09
N MET A 128 -1.39 -14.76 -5.77
CA MET A 128 -0.11 -14.56 -6.43
C MET A 128 0.52 -13.24 -5.99
N LEU A 129 1.78 -13.29 -5.59
CA LEU A 129 2.61 -12.10 -5.35
C LEU A 129 3.18 -11.59 -6.67
N ILE A 130 3.16 -10.28 -6.84
CA ILE A 130 3.84 -9.58 -7.93
C ILE A 130 4.92 -8.72 -7.29
N VAL A 131 6.15 -9.15 -7.42
CA VAL A 131 7.34 -8.56 -6.78
C VAL A 131 8.15 -7.80 -7.82
N GLY A 132 8.67 -6.64 -7.47
CA GLY A 132 9.52 -5.84 -8.38
C GLY A 132 9.92 -4.53 -7.75
N GLN A 133 10.93 -3.88 -8.28
CA GLN A 133 11.38 -2.58 -7.82
C GLN A 133 10.34 -1.49 -8.10
N SER A 134 10.51 -0.33 -7.48
CA SER A 134 9.68 0.84 -7.79
C SER A 134 9.81 1.20 -9.28
N GLY A 135 8.68 1.46 -9.96
CA GLY A 135 8.67 1.77 -11.39
C GLY A 135 8.69 0.57 -12.35
N GLN A 136 8.77 -0.67 -11.85
CA GLN A 136 8.70 -1.88 -12.69
C GLN A 136 7.29 -2.32 -13.08
N GLY A 137 6.26 -1.54 -12.74
CA GLY A 137 4.89 -1.78 -13.19
C GLY A 137 4.04 -2.69 -12.30
N LYS A 138 4.41 -2.95 -11.03
CA LYS A 138 3.60 -3.74 -10.09
C LYS A 138 2.13 -3.28 -10.03
N SER A 139 1.92 -2.00 -9.72
CA SER A 139 0.57 -1.43 -9.61
C SER A 139 -0.20 -1.50 -10.93
N THR A 140 0.46 -1.18 -12.05
CA THR A 140 -0.13 -1.26 -13.40
C THR A 140 -0.57 -2.68 -13.73
N THR A 141 0.31 -3.66 -13.46
CA THR A 141 0.03 -5.09 -13.67
C THR A 141 -1.11 -5.56 -12.78
N ALA A 142 -1.10 -5.19 -11.49
CA ALA A 142 -2.17 -5.56 -10.56
C ALA A 142 -3.55 -5.02 -11.00
N VAL A 143 -3.61 -3.76 -11.46
CA VAL A 143 -4.85 -3.17 -11.99
C VAL A 143 -5.29 -3.86 -13.29
N GLY A 144 -4.36 -4.18 -14.18
CA GLY A 144 -4.69 -4.94 -15.39
C GLY A 144 -5.26 -6.33 -15.08
N LEU A 145 -4.71 -7.01 -14.08
CA LEU A 145 -5.22 -8.30 -13.61
C LEU A 145 -6.60 -8.17 -12.95
N ALA A 146 -6.87 -7.05 -12.26
CA ALA A 146 -8.20 -6.77 -11.73
C ALA A 146 -9.23 -6.57 -12.86
N GLN A 147 -8.87 -5.88 -13.94
CA GLN A 147 -9.73 -5.77 -15.13
C GLN A 147 -10.03 -7.15 -15.75
N ALA A 148 -9.07 -8.09 -15.66
CA ALA A 148 -9.25 -9.47 -16.10
C ALA A 148 -9.99 -10.37 -15.08
N GLY A 149 -10.52 -9.79 -13.99
CA GLY A 149 -11.39 -10.45 -13.01
C GLY A 149 -10.67 -11.07 -11.81
N LEU A 150 -9.41 -10.72 -11.54
CA LEU A 150 -8.74 -11.09 -10.30
C LEU A 150 -9.04 -10.05 -9.20
N THR A 151 -8.98 -10.47 -7.95
CA THR A 151 -9.13 -9.56 -6.79
C THR A 151 -7.76 -9.01 -6.39
N ILE A 152 -7.64 -7.70 -6.19
CA ILE A 152 -6.43 -7.07 -5.61
C ILE A 152 -6.57 -7.02 -4.09
N TYR A 153 -5.54 -7.41 -3.36
CA TYR A 153 -5.41 -7.25 -1.91
C TYR A 153 -4.54 -6.05 -1.55
N THR A 154 -3.55 -5.76 -2.36
CA THR A 154 -2.67 -4.58 -2.28
C THR A 154 -1.87 -4.45 -3.56
N ASP A 155 -1.32 -3.25 -3.82
CA ASP A 155 -0.34 -3.03 -4.89
C ASP A 155 1.04 -2.60 -4.37
N ASP A 156 1.17 -2.38 -3.05
CA ASP A 156 2.35 -1.77 -2.44
C ASP A 156 2.99 -2.63 -1.35
N VAL A 157 2.26 -2.97 -0.27
CA VAL A 157 2.77 -3.80 0.82
C VAL A 157 1.88 -5.02 1.01
N ALA A 158 2.42 -6.19 0.69
CA ALA A 158 1.79 -7.47 0.91
C ALA A 158 1.85 -7.85 2.41
N LEU A 159 0.67 -8.05 3.02
CA LEU A 159 0.52 -8.60 4.35
C LEU A 159 0.18 -10.09 4.23
N ILE A 160 1.10 -10.96 4.62
CA ILE A 160 0.91 -12.41 4.51
C ILE A 160 1.05 -13.02 5.91
N GLU A 161 -0.02 -13.67 6.37
CA GLU A 161 0.00 -14.32 7.68
C GLU A 161 1.03 -15.47 7.72
N HIS A 162 1.86 -15.49 8.75
CA HIS A 162 3.02 -16.40 8.85
C HIS A 162 2.69 -17.89 8.69
N HIS A 163 1.56 -18.35 9.25
CA HIS A 163 1.26 -19.78 9.36
C HIS A 163 0.40 -20.31 8.21
N THR A 164 -0.54 -19.50 7.75
CA THR A 164 -1.52 -19.93 6.74
C THR A 164 -1.14 -19.51 5.34
N LEU A 165 -0.17 -18.60 5.21
CA LEU A 165 0.23 -17.93 3.97
C LEU A 165 -0.94 -17.19 3.30
N ARG A 166 -1.98 -16.86 4.05
CA ARG A 166 -3.12 -16.11 3.52
C ARG A 166 -2.81 -14.62 3.49
N PRO A 167 -3.09 -13.96 2.38
CA PRO A 167 -2.93 -12.53 2.28
C PRO A 167 -4.07 -11.81 2.97
N PHE A 168 -3.74 -10.68 3.56
CA PHE A 168 -4.69 -9.72 4.09
C PHE A 168 -4.61 -8.43 3.30
N SER A 169 -5.72 -7.74 3.17
CA SER A 169 -5.78 -6.49 2.46
C SER A 169 -5.00 -5.40 3.19
N PHE A 170 -4.23 -4.62 2.43
CA PHE A 170 -3.67 -3.36 2.87
C PHE A 170 -4.16 -2.28 1.92
N PRO A 171 -5.28 -1.62 2.25
CA PRO A 171 -6.10 -0.87 1.30
C PRO A 171 -5.57 0.55 1.07
N ARG A 172 -4.28 0.71 0.84
CA ARG A 172 -3.70 1.98 0.41
C ARG A 172 -4.25 2.37 -0.97
N PRO A 173 -4.39 3.67 -1.25
CA PRO A 173 -4.77 4.11 -2.59
C PRO A 173 -3.70 3.71 -3.61
N ILE A 174 -4.12 3.08 -4.70
CA ILE A 174 -3.23 2.76 -5.82
C ILE A 174 -2.84 4.07 -6.51
N LYS A 175 -1.54 4.27 -6.70
CA LYS A 175 -0.98 5.48 -7.33
C LYS A 175 -0.44 5.13 -8.70
N LEU A 176 -1.06 5.67 -9.75
CA LEU A 176 -0.64 5.47 -11.13
C LEU A 176 0.00 6.76 -11.67
N ASP A 177 1.15 6.63 -12.31
CA ASP A 177 1.70 7.70 -13.12
C ASP A 177 0.93 7.84 -14.45
N ASP A 178 1.16 8.92 -15.18
CA ASP A 178 0.43 9.20 -16.42
C ASP A 178 0.61 8.09 -17.48
N LYS A 179 1.79 7.49 -17.56
CA LYS A 179 2.05 6.40 -18.53
C LYS A 179 1.23 5.17 -18.18
N SER A 180 1.21 4.78 -16.91
CA SER A 180 0.40 3.65 -16.42
C SER A 180 -1.09 3.93 -16.61
N ARG A 181 -1.53 5.15 -16.31
CA ARG A 181 -2.91 5.58 -16.51
C ARG A 181 -3.33 5.47 -17.98
N MET A 182 -2.56 6.06 -18.90
CA MET A 182 -2.86 6.01 -20.33
C MET A 182 -2.89 4.57 -20.86
N LEU A 183 -1.98 3.71 -20.40
CA LEU A 183 -1.92 2.31 -20.78
C LEU A 183 -3.20 1.57 -20.34
N LEU A 184 -3.63 1.78 -19.10
CA LEU A 184 -4.82 1.16 -18.52
C LEU A 184 -6.11 1.71 -19.13
N GLU A 185 -6.21 3.02 -19.39
CA GLU A 185 -7.34 3.62 -20.10
C GLU A 185 -7.44 3.08 -21.53
N GLY A 186 -6.30 2.94 -22.22
CA GLY A 186 -6.24 2.30 -23.55
C GLY A 186 -6.68 0.84 -23.56
N SER A 187 -6.61 0.15 -22.40
CA SER A 187 -7.13 -1.21 -22.21
C SER A 187 -8.57 -1.25 -21.66
N GLY A 188 -9.25 -0.11 -21.57
CA GLY A 188 -10.67 -0.01 -21.20
C GLY A 188 -10.92 0.31 -19.72
N LEU A 189 -9.90 0.68 -18.93
CA LEU A 189 -10.13 1.16 -17.56
C LEU A 189 -10.77 2.55 -17.58
N VAL A 190 -11.90 2.68 -16.89
CA VAL A 190 -12.52 3.98 -16.65
C VAL A 190 -12.05 4.49 -15.27
N ILE A 191 -11.27 5.57 -15.29
CA ILE A 191 -10.79 6.22 -14.06
C ILE A 191 -11.64 7.46 -13.80
N PRO A 192 -12.34 7.53 -12.65
CA PRO A 192 -13.16 8.69 -12.32
C PRO A 192 -12.32 9.97 -12.22
N PRO A 193 -12.81 11.12 -12.72
CA PRO A 193 -12.10 12.41 -12.65
C PRO A 193 -11.72 12.83 -11.23
N GLU A 194 -12.59 12.54 -10.25
CA GLU A 194 -12.39 12.82 -8.82
C GLU A 194 -11.26 12.01 -8.18
N SER A 195 -10.71 11.03 -8.89
CA SER A 195 -9.56 10.22 -8.44
C SER A 195 -8.23 10.97 -8.50
N ARG A 196 -8.22 12.24 -8.86
CA ARG A 196 -7.01 13.07 -8.90
C ARG A 196 -6.90 13.89 -7.62
N VAL A 197 -5.75 13.78 -6.94
CA VAL A 197 -5.40 14.62 -5.78
C VAL A 197 -4.51 15.75 -6.26
N GLY A 198 -5.09 16.98 -6.35
CA GLY A 198 -4.37 18.20 -6.72
C GLY A 198 -4.00 18.32 -8.22
N GLU A 199 -3.75 19.55 -8.66
CA GLU A 199 -3.32 19.84 -10.05
C GLU A 199 -1.84 19.51 -10.30
N SER A 200 -1.02 19.44 -9.24
CA SER A 200 0.44 19.24 -9.31
C SER A 200 0.90 17.80 -9.22
N ILE A 201 -0.03 16.83 -9.15
CA ILE A 201 0.33 15.43 -8.96
C ILE A 201 0.15 14.68 -10.29
N ASP A 202 1.27 14.30 -10.89
CA ASP A 202 1.34 13.39 -12.05
C ASP A 202 0.87 11.96 -11.72
N ARG A 203 -0.07 11.81 -10.76
CA ARG A 203 -0.54 10.49 -10.30
C ARG A 203 -2.03 10.46 -10.07
N THR A 204 -2.66 9.51 -10.70
CA THR A 204 -4.06 9.13 -10.44
C THR A 204 -4.10 8.26 -9.19
N VAL A 205 -5.04 8.56 -8.31
CA VAL A 205 -5.27 7.81 -7.07
C VAL A 205 -6.54 7.01 -7.22
N ILE A 206 -6.46 5.69 -7.14
CA ILE A 206 -7.63 4.81 -7.16
C ILE A 206 -7.88 4.35 -5.73
N PRO A 207 -9.04 4.70 -5.12
CA PRO A 207 -9.42 4.23 -3.80
C PRO A 207 -9.49 2.70 -3.76
N GLY A 208 -9.20 2.13 -2.61
CA GLY A 208 -9.00 0.70 -2.37
C GLY A 208 -9.89 -0.25 -3.14
N LEU A 209 -9.27 -1.08 -3.95
CA LEU A 209 -9.92 -2.12 -4.76
C LEU A 209 -10.13 -3.42 -3.96
N ALA A 210 -9.63 -3.50 -2.74
CA ALA A 210 -9.67 -4.72 -1.94
C ALA A 210 -10.60 -4.58 -0.74
N SER A 211 -11.34 -5.64 -0.43
CA SER A 211 -12.06 -5.77 0.83
C SER A 211 -11.07 -6.06 1.96
N SER A 212 -11.14 -5.30 3.05
CA SER A 212 -10.15 -5.34 4.14
C SER A 212 -10.37 -6.47 5.17
N ASP A 213 -11.55 -7.07 5.24
CA ASP A 213 -11.96 -7.83 6.42
C ASP A 213 -11.83 -9.35 6.28
N THR A 214 -11.66 -9.87 5.07
CA THR A 214 -11.52 -11.32 4.84
C THR A 214 -10.15 -11.64 4.26
N PRO A 215 -9.41 -12.59 4.87
CA PRO A 215 -8.16 -13.07 4.29
C PRO A 215 -8.42 -13.76 2.94
N GLY A 216 -7.53 -13.52 2.00
CA GLY A 216 -7.55 -14.16 0.68
C GLY A 216 -7.25 -15.66 0.75
N PRO A 217 -7.37 -16.37 -0.36
CA PRO A 217 -6.85 -17.72 -0.48
C PRO A 217 -5.32 -17.72 -0.35
N PRO A 218 -4.68 -18.83 0.09
CA PRO A 218 -3.26 -18.88 0.33
C PRO A 218 -2.43 -18.45 -0.88
N VAL A 219 -1.33 -17.75 -0.63
CA VAL A 219 -0.34 -17.44 -1.65
C VAL A 219 0.33 -18.72 -2.09
N LYS A 220 0.36 -18.96 -3.40
CA LYS A 220 0.98 -20.16 -4.01
C LYS A 220 2.10 -19.81 -4.98
N LYS A 221 2.07 -18.62 -5.54
CA LYS A 221 2.99 -18.19 -6.58
C LYS A 221 3.58 -16.81 -6.27
N ALA A 222 4.83 -16.62 -6.67
CA ALA A 222 5.48 -15.32 -6.69
C ALA A 222 6.07 -15.06 -8.07
N VAL A 223 5.76 -13.90 -8.65
CA VAL A 223 6.25 -13.45 -9.94
C VAL A 223 7.12 -12.22 -9.73
N PHE A 224 8.37 -12.32 -10.12
CA PHE A 224 9.36 -11.26 -10.01
C PHE A 224 9.47 -10.55 -11.36
N LEU A 225 9.05 -9.29 -11.40
CA LEU A 225 9.07 -8.50 -12.63
C LEU A 225 10.50 -8.14 -13.03
N SER A 226 10.81 -8.38 -14.29
CA SER A 226 12.02 -7.91 -14.98
C SER A 226 11.56 -7.16 -16.24
N VAL A 227 12.06 -5.94 -16.44
CA VAL A 227 11.62 -5.10 -17.56
C VAL A 227 12.63 -5.17 -18.68
N ASP A 228 12.25 -5.81 -19.78
CA ASP A 228 12.94 -5.71 -21.05
C ASP A 228 11.97 -5.16 -22.11
N ARG A 229 12.16 -3.89 -22.45
CA ARG A 229 11.23 -3.17 -23.35
C ARG A 229 11.35 -3.67 -24.76
N GLY A 230 10.21 -4.14 -25.32
CA GLY A 230 10.09 -4.55 -26.72
C GLY A 230 10.18 -6.06 -26.95
N SER A 231 10.35 -6.87 -25.90
CA SER A 231 10.25 -8.32 -25.96
C SER A 231 8.80 -8.82 -25.83
N ARG A 232 8.57 -10.06 -26.20
CA ARG A 232 7.36 -10.78 -25.78
C ARG A 232 7.48 -11.12 -24.30
N PRO A 233 6.37 -11.18 -23.55
CA PRO A 233 6.45 -11.59 -22.15
C PRO A 233 6.89 -13.05 -22.07
N GLU A 234 7.90 -13.30 -21.22
CA GLU A 234 8.45 -14.62 -20.99
C GLU A 234 8.47 -14.95 -19.51
N LEU A 235 8.14 -16.19 -19.17
CA LEU A 235 8.09 -16.66 -17.79
C LEU A 235 9.17 -17.74 -17.59
N HIS A 236 10.09 -17.49 -16.66
CA HIS A 236 11.18 -18.41 -16.30
C HIS A 236 11.03 -18.85 -14.84
N THR A 237 11.16 -20.14 -14.56
CA THR A 237 11.15 -20.65 -13.18
C THR A 237 12.40 -20.18 -12.44
N LEU A 238 12.22 -19.69 -11.22
CA LEU A 238 13.31 -19.33 -10.32
C LEU A 238 13.55 -20.43 -9.28
N THR A 239 14.81 -20.63 -8.93
CA THR A 239 15.18 -21.43 -7.75
C THR A 239 14.77 -20.69 -6.47
N ALA A 240 14.57 -21.44 -5.37
CA ALA A 240 14.27 -20.84 -4.07
C ALA A 240 15.33 -19.84 -3.59
N ALA A 241 16.62 -20.10 -3.92
CA ALA A 241 17.72 -19.20 -3.55
C ALA A 241 17.64 -17.85 -4.29
N GLU A 242 17.38 -17.86 -5.61
CA GLU A 242 17.20 -16.64 -6.40
C GLU A 242 15.98 -15.84 -5.94
N ALA A 243 14.86 -16.53 -5.72
CA ALA A 243 13.64 -15.92 -5.22
C ALA A 243 13.84 -15.31 -3.83
N LEU A 244 14.56 -16.00 -2.92
CA LEU A 244 14.87 -15.49 -1.59
C LEU A 244 15.69 -14.19 -1.66
N LEU A 245 16.76 -14.15 -2.45
CA LEU A 245 17.59 -12.95 -2.62
C LEU A 245 16.79 -11.77 -3.15
N ARG A 246 15.87 -12.01 -4.08
CA ARG A 246 15.00 -10.97 -4.64
C ARG A 246 13.96 -10.52 -3.61
N THR A 247 13.37 -11.44 -2.84
CA THR A 247 12.37 -11.13 -1.81
C THR A 247 12.97 -10.34 -0.66
N VAL A 248 14.15 -10.72 -0.17
CA VAL A 248 14.84 -9.99 0.92
C VAL A 248 15.09 -8.53 0.54
N ARG A 249 15.50 -8.25 -0.69
CA ARG A 249 15.67 -6.87 -1.19
C ARG A 249 14.37 -6.06 -1.22
N GLN A 250 13.22 -6.72 -1.27
CA GLN A 250 11.88 -6.13 -1.28
C GLN A 250 11.14 -6.32 0.05
N SER A 251 11.80 -6.96 1.04
CA SER A 251 11.18 -7.16 2.36
C SER A 251 11.10 -5.83 3.11
N ALA A 252 9.90 -5.48 3.52
CA ALA A 252 9.65 -4.37 4.43
C ALA A 252 9.73 -4.81 5.90
N THR A 253 9.82 -6.12 6.17
CA THR A 253 9.84 -6.69 7.53
C THR A 253 10.99 -6.12 8.36
N GLU A 254 12.16 -5.90 7.76
CA GLU A 254 13.32 -5.30 8.43
C GLU A 254 13.08 -3.86 8.93
N ARG A 255 12.16 -3.14 8.30
CA ARG A 255 11.80 -1.77 8.70
C ARG A 255 10.86 -1.75 9.90
N PHE A 256 10.12 -2.85 10.13
CA PHE A 256 9.04 -2.90 11.09
C PHE A 256 9.27 -3.89 12.24
N THR A 257 10.33 -4.71 12.17
CA THR A 257 10.71 -5.64 13.25
C THR A 257 12.20 -5.53 13.54
N ASP A 258 12.58 -5.59 14.82
CA ASP A 258 13.98 -5.58 15.25
C ASP A 258 14.72 -6.90 14.99
N SER A 259 14.04 -7.90 14.47
CA SER A 259 14.59 -9.20 14.10
C SER A 259 14.78 -9.24 12.58
N GLY A 260 16.02 -9.29 12.11
CA GLY A 260 16.44 -9.31 10.70
C GLY A 260 15.69 -10.28 9.78
N PRO A 261 16.13 -10.52 8.52
CA PRO A 261 15.38 -11.28 7.51
C PRO A 261 14.98 -12.62 8.09
N SER A 262 13.74 -12.66 8.50
CA SER A 262 13.25 -13.66 9.42
C SER A 262 13.13 -15.01 8.71
N SER A 263 13.24 -16.07 9.51
CA SER A 263 12.81 -17.43 9.14
C SER A 263 11.48 -17.45 8.39
N SER A 264 10.63 -16.46 8.60
CA SER A 264 9.33 -16.26 7.96
C SER A 264 9.41 -15.95 6.47
N VAL A 265 10.37 -15.11 6.02
CA VAL A 265 10.58 -14.83 4.59
C VAL A 265 11.11 -16.07 3.88
N LEU A 266 12.04 -16.81 4.53
CA LEU A 266 12.54 -18.08 4.01
C LEU A 266 11.42 -19.12 3.91
N ALA A 267 10.59 -19.25 4.95
CA ALA A 267 9.46 -20.17 4.95
C ALA A 267 8.44 -19.80 3.85
N LEU A 268 8.16 -18.52 3.67
CA LEU A 268 7.29 -18.02 2.60
C LEU A 268 7.84 -18.45 1.23
N VAL A 269 9.09 -18.11 0.91
CA VAL A 269 9.69 -18.39 -0.41
C VAL A 269 9.75 -19.89 -0.70
N ASN A 270 10.07 -20.71 0.30
CA ASN A 270 10.13 -22.18 0.13
C ASN A 270 8.75 -22.82 -0.11
N ALA A 271 7.67 -22.13 0.28
CA ALA A 271 6.30 -22.62 0.06
C ALA A 271 5.71 -22.19 -1.30
N LEU A 272 6.39 -21.31 -2.05
CA LEU A 272 5.88 -20.72 -3.30
C LEU A 272 6.54 -21.31 -4.54
N GLN A 273 5.77 -21.40 -5.62
CA GLN A 273 6.31 -21.50 -6.97
C GLN A 273 6.74 -20.10 -7.42
N CYS A 274 8.03 -19.95 -7.71
CA CYS A 274 8.62 -18.66 -8.01
C CYS A 274 9.01 -18.55 -9.48
N TYR A 275 8.70 -17.41 -10.09
CA TYR A 275 8.93 -17.15 -11.50
C TYR A 275 9.55 -15.76 -11.70
N GLU A 276 10.43 -15.62 -12.67
CA GLU A 276 10.76 -14.33 -13.27
C GLU A 276 9.87 -14.10 -14.47
N LEU A 277 9.27 -12.93 -14.54
CA LEU A 277 8.51 -12.47 -15.70
C LEU A 277 9.28 -11.35 -16.39
N VAL A 278 9.77 -11.62 -17.58
CA VAL A 278 10.19 -10.54 -18.49
C VAL A 278 8.95 -9.88 -19.02
N VAL A 279 8.74 -8.60 -18.65
CA VAL A 279 7.54 -7.84 -19.03
C VAL A 279 7.67 -7.37 -20.46
N GLY A 280 6.72 -7.74 -21.31
CA GLY A 280 6.63 -7.33 -22.71
C GLY A 280 5.39 -6.47 -22.99
N ASP A 281 4.65 -6.80 -24.06
CA ASP A 281 3.35 -6.19 -24.31
C ASP A 281 2.43 -6.36 -23.11
N PHE A 282 1.69 -5.29 -22.77
CA PHE A 282 0.88 -5.27 -21.56
C PHE A 282 -0.26 -6.29 -21.57
N GLN A 283 -0.97 -6.39 -22.69
CA GLN A 283 -2.11 -7.31 -22.83
C GLN A 283 -1.64 -8.78 -22.81
N GLU A 284 -0.56 -9.08 -23.51
CA GLU A 284 0.05 -10.40 -23.51
C GLU A 284 0.56 -10.76 -22.11
N THR A 285 1.18 -9.79 -21.39
CA THR A 285 1.63 -9.94 -20.01
C THR A 285 0.45 -10.27 -19.07
N VAL A 286 -0.64 -9.52 -19.17
CA VAL A 286 -1.85 -9.78 -18.36
C VAL A 286 -2.43 -11.16 -18.68
N CYS A 287 -2.57 -11.52 -19.97
CA CYS A 287 -3.06 -12.84 -20.37
C CYS A 287 -2.20 -13.97 -19.81
N LEU A 288 -0.87 -13.86 -19.90
CA LEU A 288 0.07 -14.85 -19.36
C LEU A 288 -0.09 -15.01 -17.84
N LEU A 289 -0.19 -13.90 -17.10
CA LEU A 289 -0.38 -13.92 -15.65
C LEU A 289 -1.75 -14.45 -15.23
N VAL A 290 -2.82 -14.18 -16.00
CA VAL A 290 -4.14 -14.76 -15.76
C VAL A 290 -4.10 -16.27 -15.93
N ALA A 291 -3.46 -16.77 -17.00
CA ALA A 291 -3.27 -18.19 -17.21
C ALA A 291 -2.49 -18.83 -16.05
N LEU A 292 -1.38 -18.21 -15.64
CA LEU A 292 -0.59 -18.65 -14.49
C LEU A 292 -1.42 -18.67 -13.19
N ALA A 293 -2.21 -17.62 -12.93
CA ALA A 293 -3.03 -17.52 -11.71
C ALA A 293 -4.17 -18.56 -11.66
N ARG A 294 -4.60 -19.07 -12.81
CA ARG A 294 -5.69 -20.07 -12.93
C ARG A 294 -5.18 -21.49 -13.16
N ASP A 295 -3.87 -21.71 -13.20
CA ASP A 295 -3.24 -23.00 -13.53
C ASP A 295 -3.65 -23.55 -14.91
N LEU A 296 -3.76 -22.66 -15.92
CA LEU A 296 -4.13 -22.95 -17.30
C LEU A 296 -2.89 -23.14 -18.19
#